data_6f63db9fd171cb58cb18495871b2813e
#
_entry.id   6f63db9fd171cb58cb18495871b2813e
#
_cell.length_a   1.000
_cell.length_b   1.000
_cell.length_c   1.000
_cell.angle_alpha   90.00
_cell.angle_beta   90.00
_cell.angle_gamma   90.00
#
_symmetry.space_group_name_H-M   'P 1'
#
loop_
_entity.id
_entity.type
_entity.pdbx_description
1 polymer ?
#
loop_
_entity_poly.entity_id
_entity_poly.type
_entity_poly.pdbx_seq_one_letter_code
_entity_poly.pdbx_strand_id
1 'polypeptide(L)'
;MLVYNVTVKVDLQIADEWLEWMRTIHIPNVLATGAFNKCRLSKLDMKEDDGVTYVFQYDCFSEDDLNRYMIHDAPALQKEVIDKYATRFVAFRTILNVVEEIYRHDQQS
;
A
#
# COMPACT_ATOMS: atom_id res chain seq x y z
N MET A 1 -7.85 9.64 11.83
CA MET A 1 -6.78 9.29 10.87
C MET A 1 -7.29 8.26 9.88
N LEU A 2 -6.91 8.42 8.64
CA LEU A 2 -7.27 7.49 7.58
C LEU A 2 -6.05 6.66 7.19
N VAL A 3 -6.31 5.41 6.82
CA VAL A 3 -5.29 4.53 6.25
C VAL A 3 -5.76 4.09 4.87
N TYR A 4 -4.96 4.40 3.85
CA TYR A 4 -5.18 3.90 2.50
C TYR A 4 -4.50 2.53 2.43
N ASN A 5 -5.31 1.49 2.31
CA ASN A 5 -4.86 0.11 2.40
C ASN A 5 -4.92 -0.56 1.04
N VAL A 6 -3.79 -1.07 0.56
CA VAL A 6 -3.70 -1.76 -0.73
C VAL A 6 -3.18 -3.18 -0.47
N THR A 7 -4.01 -4.16 -0.79
CA THR A 7 -3.63 -5.57 -0.69
C THR A 7 -3.34 -6.08 -2.08
N VAL A 8 -2.15 -6.63 -2.29
CA VAL A 8 -1.69 -7.07 -3.62
C VAL A 8 -1.21 -8.51 -3.55
N LYS A 9 -1.77 -9.34 -4.40
CA LYS A 9 -1.24 -10.67 -4.66
C LYS A 9 -0.48 -10.62 -5.98
N VAL A 10 0.79 -10.98 -5.96
CA VAL A 10 1.68 -10.95 -7.11
C VAL A 10 2.12 -12.35 -7.46
N ASP A 11 2.29 -12.64 -8.76
CA ASP A 11 2.77 -13.93 -9.23
C ASP A 11 4.10 -14.29 -8.58
N LEU A 12 4.23 -15.54 -8.17
CA LEU A 12 5.41 -16.03 -7.46
C LEU A 12 6.70 -15.78 -8.26
N GLN A 13 6.66 -15.94 -9.58
CA GLN A 13 7.83 -15.84 -10.43
C GLN A 13 8.45 -14.44 -10.47
N ILE A 14 7.65 -13.40 -10.26
CA ILE A 14 8.13 -12.02 -10.32
C ILE A 14 8.12 -11.35 -8.95
N ALA A 15 7.78 -12.07 -7.89
CA ALA A 15 7.53 -11.46 -6.58
C ALA A 15 8.73 -10.70 -6.03
N ASP A 16 9.94 -11.24 -6.13
CA ASP A 16 11.14 -10.60 -5.60
C ASP A 16 11.48 -9.32 -6.37
N GLU A 17 11.46 -9.38 -7.69
CA GLU A 17 11.71 -8.22 -8.55
C GLU A 17 10.64 -7.15 -8.32
N TRP A 18 9.38 -7.55 -8.27
CA TRP A 18 8.26 -6.66 -8.04
C TRP A 18 8.37 -5.95 -6.68
N LEU A 19 8.70 -6.70 -5.64
CA LEU A 19 8.85 -6.13 -4.29
C LEU A 19 9.96 -5.08 -4.25
N GLU A 20 11.10 -5.36 -4.88
CA GLU A 20 12.22 -4.43 -4.94
C GLU A 20 11.82 -3.14 -5.65
N TRP A 21 11.13 -3.25 -6.80
CA TRP A 21 10.65 -2.08 -7.53
C TRP A 21 9.64 -1.28 -6.72
N MET A 22 8.71 -1.96 -6.04
CA MET A 22 7.73 -1.30 -5.18
C MET A 22 8.41 -0.52 -4.05
N ARG A 23 9.40 -1.13 -3.40
CA ARG A 23 10.11 -0.50 -2.27
C ARG A 23 10.96 0.68 -2.70
N THR A 24 11.60 0.59 -3.84
CA THR A 24 12.61 1.59 -4.24
C THR A 24 12.07 2.66 -5.19
N ILE A 25 10.98 2.38 -5.91
CA ILE A 25 10.43 3.29 -6.90
C ILE A 25 9.01 3.69 -6.57
N HIS A 26 8.10 2.73 -6.52
CA HIS A 26 6.66 3.02 -6.44
C HIS A 26 6.26 3.68 -5.11
N ILE A 27 6.59 3.05 -3.99
CA ILE A 27 6.24 3.59 -2.66
C ILE A 27 6.85 4.99 -2.47
N PRO A 28 8.15 5.21 -2.77
CA PRO A 28 8.70 6.56 -2.68
C PRO A 28 7.95 7.57 -3.54
N ASN A 29 7.53 7.21 -4.75
CA ASN A 29 6.77 8.10 -5.62
C ASN A 29 5.39 8.42 -5.04
N VAL A 30 4.73 7.44 -4.45
CA VAL A 30 3.44 7.65 -3.76
C VAL A 30 3.63 8.63 -2.59
N LEU A 31 4.66 8.42 -1.78
CA LEU A 31 4.93 9.29 -0.64
C LEU A 31 5.33 10.71 -1.06
N ALA A 32 6.00 10.84 -2.21
CA ALA A 32 6.41 12.15 -2.73
C ALA A 32 5.24 13.04 -3.10
N THR A 33 4.03 12.48 -3.28
CA THR A 33 2.83 13.29 -3.54
C THR A 33 2.43 14.16 -2.36
N GLY A 34 2.90 13.83 -1.15
CA GLY A 34 2.58 14.57 0.06
C GLY A 34 1.27 14.18 0.72
N ALA A 35 0.51 13.24 0.16
CA ALA A 35 -0.77 12.82 0.71
C ALA A 35 -0.62 11.94 1.96
N PHE A 36 0.49 11.24 2.09
CA PHE A 36 0.72 10.26 3.15
C PHE A 36 2.04 10.53 3.85
N ASN A 37 2.10 10.21 5.16
CA ASN A 37 3.32 10.43 5.93
C ASN A 37 4.21 9.19 6.01
N LYS A 38 3.65 8.02 5.77
CA LYS A 38 4.44 6.77 5.77
C LYS A 38 3.67 5.65 5.11
N CYS A 39 4.40 4.58 4.77
CA CYS A 39 3.83 3.33 4.30
C CYS A 39 4.38 2.18 5.16
N ARG A 40 3.46 1.35 5.64
CA ARG A 40 3.83 0.08 6.26
C ARG A 40 3.61 -1.02 5.24
N LEU A 41 4.67 -1.72 4.91
CA LEU A 41 4.63 -2.84 3.97
C LEU A 41 4.73 -4.14 4.76
N SER A 42 3.73 -5.00 4.63
CA SER A 42 3.67 -6.28 5.33
C SER A 42 3.45 -7.40 4.32
N LYS A 43 4.01 -8.55 4.63
CA LYS A 43 3.77 -9.77 3.86
C LYS A 43 2.74 -10.61 4.62
N LEU A 44 1.75 -11.14 3.90
CA LEU A 44 0.78 -12.05 4.51
C LEU A 44 1.51 -13.33 4.94
N ASP A 45 1.41 -13.66 6.22
CA ASP A 45 2.04 -14.85 6.80
C ASP A 45 1.18 -16.07 6.54
N MET A 46 1.20 -16.53 5.30
CA MET A 46 0.39 -17.63 4.81
C MET A 46 1.09 -18.27 3.63
N LYS A 47 1.07 -19.59 3.59
CA LYS A 47 1.67 -20.31 2.47
C LYS A 47 0.71 -20.28 1.27
N GLU A 48 1.22 -19.83 0.13
CA GLU A 48 0.46 -19.74 -1.12
C GLU A 48 1.23 -20.48 -2.21
N ASP A 49 0.50 -21.14 -3.10
CA ASP A 49 1.12 -21.97 -4.16
C ASP A 49 1.47 -21.16 -5.41
N ASP A 50 0.69 -20.12 -5.72
CA ASP A 50 0.77 -19.43 -7.00
C ASP A 50 1.13 -17.95 -6.88
N GLY A 51 1.38 -17.46 -5.69
CA GLY A 51 1.69 -16.04 -5.49
C GLY A 51 2.13 -15.70 -4.10
N VAL A 52 2.38 -14.42 -3.89
CA VAL A 52 2.71 -13.85 -2.59
C VAL A 52 1.81 -12.63 -2.38
N THR A 53 1.24 -12.50 -1.19
CA THR A 53 0.35 -11.38 -0.87
C THR A 53 1.05 -10.41 0.07
N TYR A 54 1.02 -9.13 -0.34
CA TYR A 54 1.56 -8.02 0.44
C TYR A 54 0.46 -7.03 0.76
N VAL A 55 0.60 -6.34 1.89
CA VAL A 55 -0.32 -5.30 2.32
C VAL A 55 0.45 -4.00 2.49
N PHE A 56 0.00 -2.96 1.81
CA PHE A 56 0.59 -1.62 1.85
C PHE A 56 -0.40 -0.73 2.60
N GLN A 57 0.02 -0.18 3.72
CA GLN A 57 -0.82 0.71 4.53
C GLN A 57 -0.20 2.09 4.59
N TYR A 58 -0.87 3.05 3.95
CA TYR A 58 -0.42 4.43 3.90
C TYR A 58 -1.23 5.26 4.89
N ASP A 59 -0.55 5.88 5.84
CA ASP A 59 -1.19 6.81 6.78
C ASP A 59 -1.45 8.13 6.08
N CYS A 60 -2.69 8.59 6.11
CA CYS A 60 -3.14 9.78 5.43
C CYS A 60 -3.39 10.92 6.41
N PHE A 61 -2.99 12.14 6.03
CA PHE A 61 -3.17 13.32 6.87
C PHE A 61 -4.64 13.71 7.02
N SER A 62 -5.40 13.66 5.92
CA SER A 62 -6.80 14.08 5.93
C SER A 62 -7.57 13.46 4.76
N GLU A 63 -8.90 13.50 4.87
CA GLU A 63 -9.77 13.05 3.79
C GLU A 63 -9.58 13.89 2.52
N ASP A 64 -9.36 15.20 2.68
CA ASP A 64 -9.10 16.08 1.53
C ASP A 64 -7.81 15.71 0.81
N ASP A 65 -6.76 15.39 1.55
CA ASP A 65 -5.49 14.93 0.97
C ASP A 65 -5.67 13.63 0.21
N LEU A 66 -6.42 12.69 0.78
CA LEU A 66 -6.71 11.42 0.12
C LEU A 66 -7.49 11.62 -1.18
N ASN A 67 -8.53 12.45 -1.14
CA ASN A 67 -9.35 12.75 -2.32
C ASN A 67 -8.51 13.39 -3.43
N ARG A 68 -7.66 14.34 -3.08
CA ARG A 68 -6.77 14.98 -4.03
C ARG A 68 -5.82 13.97 -4.66
N TYR A 69 -5.23 13.08 -3.84
CA TYR A 69 -4.36 12.01 -4.31
C TYR A 69 -5.09 11.09 -5.30
N MET A 70 -6.30 10.65 -4.94
CA MET A 70 -7.07 9.72 -5.78
C MET A 70 -7.43 10.32 -7.13
N ILE A 71 -7.68 11.63 -7.17
CA ILE A 71 -8.07 12.33 -8.41
C ILE A 71 -6.85 12.69 -9.25
N HIS A 72 -5.79 13.22 -8.63
CA HIS A 72 -4.69 13.85 -9.36
C HIS A 72 -3.44 12.98 -9.51
N ASP A 73 -3.15 12.10 -8.55
CA ASP A 73 -1.89 11.37 -8.52
C ASP A 73 -2.05 9.87 -8.77
N ALA A 74 -3.06 9.25 -8.18
CA ALA A 74 -3.23 7.80 -8.22
C ALA A 74 -3.35 7.24 -9.64
N PRO A 75 -4.09 7.86 -10.58
CA PRO A 75 -4.25 7.29 -11.92
C PRO A 75 -2.92 7.05 -12.62
N ALA A 76 -2.01 8.03 -12.60
CA ALA A 76 -0.70 7.90 -13.25
C ALA A 76 0.18 6.86 -12.54
N LEU A 77 0.17 6.84 -11.21
CA LEU A 77 0.95 5.90 -10.43
C LEU A 77 0.47 4.46 -10.61
N GLN A 78 -0.84 4.25 -10.67
CA GLN A 78 -1.42 2.93 -10.93
C GLN A 78 -1.13 2.47 -12.35
N LYS A 79 -1.20 3.38 -13.32
CA LYS A 79 -0.88 3.07 -14.71
C LYS A 79 0.58 2.61 -14.85
N GLU A 80 1.49 3.22 -14.13
CA GLU A 80 2.90 2.86 -14.14
C GLU A 80 3.12 1.41 -13.69
N VAL A 81 2.41 0.96 -12.64
CA VAL A 81 2.46 -0.42 -12.18
C VAL A 81 1.88 -1.37 -13.23
N ILE A 82 0.73 -1.03 -13.79
CA ILE A 82 0.06 -1.84 -14.80
C ILE A 82 0.94 -1.97 -16.06
N ASP A 83 1.54 -0.88 -16.50
CA ASP A 83 2.40 -0.89 -17.69
C ASP A 83 3.61 -1.80 -17.49
N LYS A 84 4.13 -1.87 -16.27
CA LYS A 84 5.31 -2.68 -15.98
C LYS A 84 4.99 -4.15 -15.76
N TYR A 85 3.90 -4.45 -15.07
CA TYR A 85 3.60 -5.81 -14.62
C TYR A 85 2.32 -6.42 -15.19
N ALA A 86 1.52 -5.61 -15.85
CA ALA A 86 0.31 -6.06 -16.57
C ALA A 86 -0.61 -6.91 -15.68
N THR A 87 -0.90 -8.15 -16.11
CA THR A 87 -1.81 -9.05 -15.41
C THR A 87 -1.13 -9.94 -14.36
N ARG A 88 0.13 -9.66 -14.04
CA ARG A 88 0.92 -10.48 -13.12
C ARG A 88 0.61 -10.19 -11.64
N PHE A 89 -0.36 -9.33 -11.35
CA PHE A 89 -0.78 -9.02 -9.99
C PHE A 89 -2.28 -8.70 -9.93
N VAL A 90 -2.84 -8.82 -8.72
CA VAL A 90 -4.22 -8.41 -8.42
C VAL A 90 -4.17 -7.52 -7.19
N ALA A 91 -4.89 -6.40 -7.21
CA ALA A 91 -4.88 -5.45 -6.11
C ALA A 91 -6.30 -5.11 -5.63
N PHE A 92 -6.46 -5.01 -4.32
CA PHE A 92 -7.66 -4.50 -3.66
C PHE A 92 -7.29 -3.25 -2.88
N ARG A 93 -8.14 -2.24 -2.96
CA ARG A 93 -7.94 -0.97 -2.26
C ARG A 93 -9.10 -0.71 -1.33
N THR A 94 -8.79 -0.42 -0.08
CA THR A 94 -9.78 -0.08 0.94
C THR A 94 -9.29 1.12 1.73
N ILE A 95 -10.22 1.85 2.33
CA ILE A 95 -9.90 2.99 3.18
C ILE A 95 -10.37 2.63 4.58
N LEU A 96 -9.45 2.72 5.54
CA LEU A 96 -9.74 2.42 6.93
C LEU A 96 -9.81 3.72 7.71
N ASN A 97 -10.88 3.89 8.47
CA ASN A 97 -10.96 4.96 9.46
C ASN A 97 -10.48 4.41 10.78
N VAL A 98 -9.40 4.95 11.30
CA VAL A 98 -8.92 4.54 12.61
C VAL A 98 -9.87 5.12 13.66
N VAL A 99 -10.60 4.24 14.32
CA VAL A 99 -11.55 4.65 15.35
C VAL A 99 -10.83 4.95 16.66
N GLU A 100 -9.93 4.08 17.04
CA GLU A 100 -9.23 4.22 18.30
C GLU A 100 -8.03 3.28 18.33
N GLU A 101 -6.96 3.70 19.00
CA GLU A 101 -5.84 2.82 19.36
C GLU A 101 -5.90 2.59 20.85
N ILE A 102 -5.94 1.33 21.26
CA ILE A 102 -6.05 0.95 22.66
C ILE A 102 -4.78 0.21 23.04
N TYR A 103 -4.10 0.71 24.06
CA TYR A 103 -2.82 0.17 24.50
C TYR A 103 -2.98 -0.69 25.73
N ARG A 104 -2.12 -1.68 25.85
CA ARG A 104 -2.04 -2.47 27.06
C ARG A 104 -1.69 -1.56 28.23
N HIS A 105 -2.35 -1.71 29.36
CA HIS A 105 -2.25 -0.78 30.50
C HIS A 105 -0.82 -0.56 30.97
N ASP A 106 -0.01 -1.59 31.06
CA ASP A 106 1.37 -1.52 31.55
C ASP A 106 2.33 -0.81 30.58
N GLN A 107 1.93 -0.57 29.35
CA GLN A 107 2.75 0.17 28.36
C GLN A 107 2.65 1.68 28.51
N GLN A 108 1.77 2.16 29.37
CA GLN A 108 1.54 3.58 29.57
C GLN A 108 2.38 4.18 30.69
N SER A 109 3.09 3.36 31.41
CA SER A 109 3.89 3.79 32.53
C SER A 109 5.24 4.36 32.15
#